data_ac07e893412663f377e4c561c7929bc2
#
_entry.id   ac07e893412663f377e4c561c7929bc2
#
_cell.length_a   1.000
_cell.length_b   1.000
_cell.length_c   1.000
_cell.angle_alpha   90.00
_cell.angle_beta   90.00
_cell.angle_gamma   90.00
#
_symmetry.space_group_name_H-M   'P 1'
#
loop_
_entity.id
_entity.type
_entity.pdbx_description
1 polymer ?
#
loop_
_entity_poly.entity_id
_entity_poly.type
_entity_poly.pdbx_seq_one_letter_code
_entity_poly.pdbx_strand_id
1 'polypeptide(L)'
;MPLFHCVLTCAAVGLADITSANIVGYNTVTLSEKWTILGINFTGVDGNAMDINTAIPYAEGMTKGNGTATADQIQIQDGKGGYSIYYMSNGKNAKGGDVAGLDGKWAKDGTTAVSTDTLPAGKGAWFARKGDTVFTITVKNPVQNDAE
;
A
#
# COMPACT_ATOMS: atom_id res chain seq x y z
N MET A 1 4.24 -59.26 48.84
CA MET A 1 3.37 -58.16 48.45
C MET A 1 4.18 -57.19 47.59
N PRO A 2 3.98 -57.12 46.29
CA PRO A 2 4.71 -56.14 45.47
C PRO A 2 3.92 -54.80 45.45
N LEU A 3 4.63 -53.70 45.77
CA LEU A 3 4.13 -52.34 45.64
C LEU A 3 4.10 -51.96 44.16
N PHE A 4 2.91 -51.68 43.64
CA PHE A 4 2.75 -51.06 42.33
C PHE A 4 3.00 -49.54 42.44
N HIS A 5 4.11 -49.08 41.81
CA HIS A 5 4.32 -47.65 41.59
C HIS A 5 3.57 -47.22 40.33
N CYS A 6 2.52 -46.43 40.53
CA CYS A 6 1.83 -45.76 39.44
C CYS A 6 2.61 -44.49 39.05
N VAL A 7 3.32 -44.53 37.91
CA VAL A 7 3.98 -43.35 37.34
C VAL A 7 2.92 -42.58 36.55
N LEU A 8 2.52 -41.43 37.10
CA LEU A 8 1.61 -40.49 36.44
C LEU A 8 2.43 -39.67 35.47
N THR A 9 2.42 -40.02 34.18
CA THR A 9 3.02 -39.19 33.10
C THR A 9 2.07 -38.03 32.82
N CYS A 10 2.45 -36.84 33.26
CA CYS A 10 1.79 -35.59 32.90
C CYS A 10 2.19 -35.24 31.45
N ALA A 11 1.30 -35.46 30.50
CA ALA A 11 1.49 -34.97 29.13
C ALA A 11 1.30 -33.44 29.14
N ALA A 12 2.37 -32.70 28.96
CA ALA A 12 2.31 -31.28 28.69
C ALA A 12 1.67 -31.09 27.31
N VAL A 13 0.43 -30.65 27.28
CA VAL A 13 -0.20 -30.15 26.04
C VAL A 13 0.46 -28.84 25.74
N GLY A 14 1.36 -28.83 24.76
CA GLY A 14 1.91 -27.60 24.22
C GLY A 14 0.75 -26.80 23.62
N LEU A 15 0.42 -25.69 24.24
CA LEU A 15 -0.44 -24.67 23.61
C LEU A 15 0.31 -24.16 22.38
N ALA A 16 -0.13 -24.60 21.21
CA ALA A 16 0.31 -23.99 19.97
C ALA A 16 -0.15 -22.52 20.01
N ASP A 17 0.81 -21.64 20.02
CA ASP A 17 0.56 -20.20 19.93
C ASP A 17 -0.12 -19.97 18.57
N ILE A 18 -1.43 -19.77 18.58
CA ILE A 18 -2.19 -19.42 17.38
C ILE A 18 -1.92 -17.93 17.16
N THR A 19 -0.84 -17.63 16.47
CA THR A 19 -0.61 -16.29 15.94
C THR A 19 -1.76 -15.99 14.99
N SER A 20 -2.69 -15.17 15.48
CA SER A 20 -3.82 -14.67 14.71
C SER A 20 -3.27 -13.97 13.45
N ALA A 21 -3.65 -14.51 12.30
CA ALA A 21 -3.26 -13.94 11.03
C ALA A 21 -3.83 -12.53 10.87
N ASN A 22 -2.94 -11.60 10.58
CA ASN A 22 -3.10 -10.28 10.01
C ASN A 22 -4.54 -9.78 9.82
N ILE A 23 -5.00 -8.92 10.71
CA ILE A 23 -6.17 -8.09 10.43
C ILE A 23 -5.72 -7.08 9.37
N VAL A 24 -6.27 -7.19 8.16
CA VAL A 24 -6.02 -6.23 7.08
C VAL A 24 -7.11 -5.16 7.17
N GLY A 25 -6.74 -3.96 7.57
CA GLY A 25 -7.59 -2.78 7.42
C GLY A 25 -7.56 -2.32 5.95
N TYR A 26 -8.70 -1.98 5.40
CA TYR A 26 -8.77 -1.32 4.10
C TYR A 26 -9.75 -0.16 4.16
N ASN A 27 -9.41 0.88 3.44
CA ASN A 27 -10.30 2.02 3.22
C ASN A 27 -10.62 2.12 1.73
N THR A 28 -11.90 2.16 1.39
CA THR A 28 -12.37 2.27 0.03
C THR A 28 -12.78 3.71 -0.25
N VAL A 29 -12.19 4.32 -1.28
CA VAL A 29 -12.45 5.71 -1.65
C VAL A 29 -12.94 5.76 -3.10
N THR A 30 -14.12 6.33 -3.33
CA THR A 30 -14.61 6.61 -4.67
C THR A 30 -14.04 7.93 -5.16
N LEU A 31 -13.38 7.88 -6.31
CA LEU A 31 -12.75 9.02 -6.96
C LEU A 31 -13.67 9.55 -8.05
N SER A 32 -14.52 10.51 -7.69
CA SER A 32 -15.46 11.20 -8.61
C SER A 32 -14.91 12.55 -9.06
N GLU A 33 -14.18 13.23 -8.19
CA GLU A 33 -13.64 14.55 -8.43
C GLU A 33 -12.25 14.51 -9.05
N LYS A 34 -11.87 15.60 -9.73
CA LYS A 34 -10.50 15.72 -10.28
C LYS A 34 -9.41 15.66 -9.21
N TRP A 35 -9.70 16.16 -8.03
CA TRP A 35 -8.83 16.16 -6.87
C TRP A 35 -9.55 15.56 -5.68
N THR A 36 -8.94 14.59 -5.05
CA THR A 36 -9.45 13.93 -3.84
C THR A 36 -8.33 13.81 -2.82
N ILE A 37 -8.63 14.11 -1.56
CA ILE A 37 -7.69 13.87 -0.46
C ILE A 37 -7.83 12.42 0.00
N LEU A 38 -6.73 11.71 0.02
CA LEU A 38 -6.61 10.36 0.58
C LEU A 38 -5.99 10.45 1.97
N GLY A 39 -6.67 9.93 2.97
CA GLY A 39 -6.09 9.72 4.30
C GLY A 39 -5.29 8.41 4.31
N ILE A 40 -4.04 8.48 4.72
CA ILE A 40 -3.19 7.30 4.95
C ILE A 40 -3.24 7.01 6.45
N ASN A 41 -4.17 6.13 6.85
CA ASN A 41 -4.49 5.94 8.27
C ASN A 41 -3.77 4.75 8.91
N PHE A 42 -2.89 4.08 8.17
CA PHE A 42 -2.33 2.79 8.59
C PHE A 42 -0.81 2.73 8.39
N THR A 43 -0.16 1.92 9.19
CA THR A 43 1.25 1.54 9.04
C THR A 43 1.36 0.10 8.53
N GLY A 44 2.54 -0.31 8.07
CA GLY A 44 2.84 -1.73 7.81
C GLY A 44 2.79 -2.58 9.08
N VAL A 45 2.82 -3.91 8.93
CA VAL A 45 2.79 -4.88 10.06
C VAL A 45 3.93 -4.65 11.04
N ASP A 46 5.04 -4.13 10.54
CA ASP A 46 6.25 -3.78 11.31
C ASP A 46 6.21 -2.36 11.90
N GLY A 47 5.07 -1.67 11.82
CA GLY A 47 4.94 -0.27 12.23
C GLY A 47 5.55 0.73 11.26
N ASN A 48 6.16 0.28 10.16
CA ASN A 48 6.78 1.14 9.16
C ASN A 48 5.76 1.67 8.14
N ALA A 49 6.13 2.77 7.47
CA ALA A 49 5.36 3.28 6.36
C ALA A 49 5.35 2.28 5.19
N MET A 50 4.20 2.10 4.55
CA MET A 50 4.08 1.20 3.39
C MET A 50 4.56 1.87 2.11
N ASP A 51 5.14 1.10 1.18
CA ASP A 51 5.44 1.61 -0.14
C ASP A 51 4.16 1.97 -0.91
N ILE A 52 4.26 2.96 -1.79
CA ILE A 52 3.12 3.54 -2.51
C ILE A 52 2.40 2.51 -3.38
N ASN A 53 3.10 1.54 -3.97
CA ASN A 53 2.51 0.53 -4.85
C ASN A 53 1.74 -0.55 -4.08
N THR A 54 2.14 -0.80 -2.84
CA THR A 54 1.43 -1.70 -1.93
C THR A 54 0.23 -1.01 -1.30
N ALA A 55 0.39 0.24 -0.84
CA ALA A 55 -0.66 0.99 -0.17
C ALA A 55 -1.81 1.39 -1.13
N ILE A 56 -1.47 1.81 -2.35
CA ILE A 56 -2.44 2.24 -3.37
C ILE A 56 -2.10 1.52 -4.69
N PRO A 57 -2.44 0.24 -4.83
CA PRO A 57 -2.19 -0.50 -6.06
C PRO A 57 -3.03 0.05 -7.21
N TYR A 58 -2.62 -0.27 -8.44
CA TYR A 58 -3.43 0.02 -9.62
C TYR A 58 -4.86 -0.50 -9.44
N ALA A 59 -5.82 0.33 -9.77
CA ALA A 59 -7.24 -0.02 -9.85
C ALA A 59 -7.77 0.21 -11.26
N GLU A 60 -8.70 -0.61 -11.68
CA GLU A 60 -9.39 -0.42 -12.95
C GLU A 60 -10.07 0.96 -12.98
N GLY A 61 -9.92 1.67 -14.09
CA GLY A 61 -10.37 3.05 -14.23
C GLY A 61 -9.28 4.09 -14.02
N MET A 62 -8.15 3.74 -13.42
CA MET A 62 -6.99 4.64 -13.35
C MET A 62 -6.42 4.90 -14.75
N THR A 63 -6.14 6.17 -15.04
CA THR A 63 -5.47 6.59 -16.27
C THR A 63 -3.96 6.39 -16.14
N LYS A 64 -3.43 5.50 -16.96
CA LYS A 64 -1.99 5.25 -17.07
C LYS A 64 -1.35 6.14 -18.14
N GLY A 65 -0.13 6.61 -17.89
CA GLY A 65 0.64 7.41 -18.85
C GLY A 65 2.14 7.27 -18.67
N ASN A 66 2.90 7.98 -19.49
CA ASN A 66 4.36 8.00 -19.42
C ASN A 66 4.91 9.20 -18.64
N GLY A 67 4.08 9.87 -17.87
CA GLY A 67 4.43 11.01 -17.04
C GLY A 67 3.21 11.70 -16.44
N THR A 68 3.46 12.70 -15.60
CA THR A 68 2.42 13.43 -14.85
C THR A 68 1.44 14.21 -15.76
N ALA A 69 1.83 14.55 -16.98
CA ALA A 69 0.96 15.23 -17.92
C ALA A 69 -0.20 14.34 -18.42
N THR A 70 -0.01 13.02 -18.45
CA THR A 70 -0.90 12.07 -19.14
C THR A 70 -1.53 11.00 -18.21
N ALA A 71 -1.08 10.93 -16.97
CA ALA A 71 -1.50 9.89 -16.02
C ALA A 71 -2.15 10.46 -14.77
N ASP A 72 -2.92 9.64 -14.07
CA ASP A 72 -3.35 9.91 -12.71
C ASP A 72 -2.15 10.08 -11.79
N GLN A 73 -2.27 10.94 -10.78
CA GLN A 73 -1.17 11.32 -9.92
C GLN A 73 -1.51 11.13 -8.45
N ILE A 74 -0.47 10.87 -7.67
CA ILE A 74 -0.48 11.06 -6.20
C ILE A 74 0.54 12.13 -5.87
N GLN A 75 0.16 13.08 -5.02
CA GLN A 75 1.03 14.15 -4.55
C GLN A 75 1.09 14.11 -3.03
N ILE A 76 2.30 13.98 -2.50
CA ILE A 76 2.58 13.88 -1.08
C ILE A 76 3.44 15.06 -0.68
N GLN A 77 3.05 15.77 0.37
CA GLN A 77 3.84 16.88 0.89
C GLN A 77 5.23 16.39 1.34
N ASP A 78 6.28 17.02 0.84
CA ASP A 78 7.68 16.61 1.06
C ASP A 78 8.29 17.10 2.38
N GLY A 79 7.52 17.86 3.18
CA GLY A 79 7.98 18.46 4.42
C GLY A 79 8.90 19.68 4.26
N LYS A 80 9.19 20.09 3.02
CA LYS A 80 10.03 21.25 2.66
C LYS A 80 9.23 22.37 2.00
N GLY A 81 7.89 22.25 2.02
CA GLY A 81 6.98 23.22 1.41
C GLY A 81 6.61 22.90 -0.05
N GLY A 82 7.06 21.73 -0.57
CA GLY A 82 6.74 21.20 -1.89
C GLY A 82 5.99 19.88 -1.83
N TYR A 83 5.91 19.23 -2.99
CA TYR A 83 5.26 17.94 -3.16
C TYR A 83 6.18 16.97 -3.93
N SER A 84 6.27 15.75 -3.43
CA SER A 84 6.71 14.61 -4.24
C SER A 84 5.52 14.15 -5.07
N ILE A 85 5.68 14.10 -6.38
CA ILE A 85 4.62 13.75 -7.34
C ILE A 85 4.93 12.39 -7.94
N TYR A 86 3.92 11.52 -7.98
CA TYR A 86 3.97 10.19 -8.56
C TYR A 86 2.89 10.07 -9.62
N TYR A 87 3.17 9.35 -10.69
CA TYR A 87 2.21 9.09 -11.76
C TYR A 87 2.00 7.58 -11.97
N MET A 88 0.78 7.20 -12.37
CA MET A 88 0.46 5.82 -12.71
C MET A 88 1.02 5.49 -14.10
N SER A 89 2.04 4.65 -14.14
CA SER A 89 2.77 4.38 -15.38
C SER A 89 2.03 3.40 -16.31
N ASN A 90 2.16 3.64 -17.62
CA ASN A 90 1.76 2.72 -18.69
C ASN A 90 2.91 1.81 -19.19
N GLY A 91 3.98 1.68 -18.41
CA GLY A 91 5.14 0.88 -18.79
C GLY A 91 6.09 1.53 -19.79
N LYS A 92 5.92 2.81 -20.10
CA LYS A 92 6.75 3.50 -21.08
C LYS A 92 7.54 4.65 -20.46
N ASN A 93 8.74 4.89 -20.99
CA ASN A 93 9.50 6.10 -20.68
C ASN A 93 8.96 7.32 -21.45
N ALA A 94 9.49 8.51 -21.15
CA ALA A 94 9.06 9.76 -21.81
C ALA A 94 9.24 9.77 -23.35
N LYS A 95 10.12 8.92 -23.89
CA LYS A 95 10.35 8.76 -25.33
C LYS A 95 9.48 7.67 -25.97
N GLY A 96 8.60 7.02 -25.18
CA GLY A 96 7.70 5.96 -25.64
C GLY A 96 8.30 4.54 -25.66
N GLY A 97 9.54 4.36 -25.23
CA GLY A 97 10.19 3.05 -25.12
C GLY A 97 9.65 2.27 -23.91
N ASP A 98 9.51 0.94 -24.06
CA ASP A 98 9.02 0.07 -23.00
C ASP A 98 10.01 -0.03 -21.83
N VAL A 99 9.49 -0.06 -20.60
CA VAL A 99 10.24 -0.24 -19.35
C VAL A 99 9.66 -1.43 -18.61
N ALA A 100 10.44 -2.49 -18.49
CA ALA A 100 9.99 -3.74 -17.86
C ALA A 100 9.54 -3.52 -16.40
N GLY A 101 8.41 -4.09 -16.04
CA GLY A 101 7.87 -4.07 -14.68
C GLY A 101 7.26 -2.74 -14.22
N LEU A 102 7.22 -1.72 -15.09
CA LEU A 102 6.72 -0.38 -14.74
C LEU A 102 5.21 -0.21 -15.01
N ASP A 103 4.61 -1.01 -15.90
CA ASP A 103 3.18 -0.89 -16.22
C ASP A 103 2.30 -1.13 -14.99
N GLY A 104 1.36 -0.22 -14.75
CA GLY A 104 0.46 -0.29 -13.60
C GLY A 104 1.16 -0.06 -12.26
N LYS A 105 2.31 0.60 -12.25
CA LYS A 105 3.06 0.98 -11.05
C LYS A 105 3.19 2.48 -10.93
N TRP A 106 3.27 2.96 -9.70
CA TRP A 106 3.60 4.35 -9.42
C TRP A 106 5.07 4.58 -9.69
N ALA A 107 5.36 5.60 -10.49
CA ALA A 107 6.69 6.11 -10.73
C ALA A 107 6.77 7.56 -10.24
N LYS A 108 7.91 7.93 -9.65
CA LYS A 108 8.14 9.31 -9.22
C LYS A 108 8.37 10.21 -10.46
N ASP A 109 7.83 11.40 -10.42
CA ASP A 109 8.02 12.40 -11.50
C ASP A 109 9.52 12.62 -11.79
N GLY A 110 9.84 12.70 -13.06
CA GLY A 110 11.24 12.79 -13.53
C GLY A 110 12.01 11.46 -13.53
N THR A 111 11.38 10.32 -13.16
CA THR A 111 12.01 8.98 -13.20
C THR A 111 11.26 8.02 -14.11
N THR A 112 11.93 6.93 -14.49
CA THR A 112 11.34 5.83 -15.25
C THR A 112 11.51 4.49 -14.50
N ALA A 113 11.49 4.55 -13.19
CA ALA A 113 11.59 3.39 -12.31
C ALA A 113 10.36 3.27 -11.40
N VAL A 114 10.03 2.05 -11.01
CA VAL A 114 9.01 1.80 -9.99
C VAL A 114 9.41 2.53 -8.71
N SER A 115 8.50 3.33 -8.17
CA SER A 115 8.76 4.03 -6.91
C SER A 115 8.76 3.05 -5.75
N THR A 116 9.75 3.17 -4.88
CA THR A 116 9.84 2.51 -3.58
C THR A 116 9.59 3.47 -2.42
N ASP A 117 9.18 4.72 -2.74
CA ASP A 117 8.86 5.71 -1.73
C ASP A 117 7.67 5.25 -0.90
N THR A 118 7.68 5.57 0.39
CA THR A 118 6.67 5.13 1.34
C THR A 118 5.64 6.22 1.62
N LEU A 119 4.43 5.78 2.00
CA LEU A 119 3.34 6.65 2.45
C LEU A 119 3.30 6.65 3.98
N PRO A 120 3.71 7.76 4.64
CA PRO A 120 3.68 7.83 6.10
C PRO A 120 2.25 7.82 6.63
N ALA A 121 1.99 7.01 7.68
CA ALA A 121 0.71 7.02 8.39
C ALA A 121 0.42 8.41 8.98
N GLY A 122 -0.86 8.77 9.04
CA GLY A 122 -1.32 10.07 9.53
C GLY A 122 -1.07 11.22 8.57
N LYS A 123 -0.54 10.97 7.36
CA LYS A 123 -0.39 11.97 6.30
C LYS A 123 -1.55 11.87 5.30
N GLY A 124 -1.89 13.02 4.73
CA GLY A 124 -2.76 13.10 3.57
C GLY A 124 -1.96 13.07 2.27
N ALA A 125 -2.54 12.46 1.26
CA ALA A 125 -2.05 12.54 -0.11
C ALA A 125 -3.14 13.10 -1.01
N TRP A 126 -2.78 13.93 -1.99
CA TRP A 126 -3.71 14.34 -3.02
C TRP A 126 -3.70 13.32 -4.15
N PHE A 127 -4.86 12.86 -4.54
CA PHE A 127 -5.05 12.10 -5.77
C PHE A 127 -5.60 13.03 -6.84
N ALA A 128 -4.88 13.17 -7.97
CA ALA A 128 -5.28 13.96 -9.12
C ALA A 128 -5.61 13.05 -10.29
N ARG A 129 -6.89 13.05 -10.70
CA ARG A 129 -7.37 12.28 -11.87
C ARG A 129 -7.10 13.01 -13.16
N LYS A 130 -6.72 12.26 -14.19
CA LYS A 130 -6.63 12.74 -15.60
C LYS A 130 -7.88 12.40 -16.39
N GLY A 131 -8.41 11.20 -16.22
CA GLY A 131 -9.65 10.77 -16.88
C GLY A 131 -10.90 11.25 -16.17
N ASP A 132 -12.04 11.11 -16.84
CA ASP A 132 -13.37 11.48 -16.30
C ASP A 132 -14.10 10.26 -15.71
N THR A 133 -13.58 9.05 -15.88
CA THR A 133 -14.19 7.83 -15.34
C THR A 133 -14.17 7.85 -13.82
N VAL A 134 -15.33 7.68 -13.21
CA VAL A 134 -15.45 7.46 -11.76
C VAL A 134 -15.01 6.03 -11.45
N PHE A 135 -14.12 5.88 -10.50
CA PHE A 135 -13.66 4.56 -10.05
C PHE A 135 -13.38 4.55 -8.55
N THR A 136 -13.22 3.37 -8.02
CA THR A 136 -12.98 3.16 -6.60
C THR A 136 -11.59 2.58 -6.39
N ILE A 137 -10.83 3.15 -5.46
CA ILE A 137 -9.57 2.60 -5.00
C ILE A 137 -9.74 1.99 -3.61
N THR A 138 -8.97 0.96 -3.35
CA THR A 138 -8.84 0.38 -2.02
C THR A 138 -7.44 0.66 -1.51
N VAL A 139 -7.35 1.49 -0.49
CA VAL A 139 -6.11 1.69 0.28
C VAL A 139 -5.99 0.52 1.25
N LYS A 140 -5.00 -0.33 1.04
CA LYS A 140 -4.78 -1.53 1.86
C LYS A 140 -3.72 -1.26 2.90
N ASN A 141 -3.96 -1.76 4.09
CA ASN A 141 -2.94 -1.73 5.14
C ASN A 141 -3.12 -2.93 6.09
N PRO A 142 -2.05 -3.65 6.43
CA PRO A 142 -2.08 -4.55 7.56
C PRO A 142 -2.29 -3.72 8.84
N VAL A 143 -3.16 -4.17 9.71
CA VAL A 143 -3.33 -3.62 11.05
C VAL A 143 -2.38 -4.38 11.97
N GLN A 144 -1.50 -3.68 12.65
CA GLN A 144 -0.68 -4.29 13.67
C GLN A 144 -1.58 -4.73 14.83
N ASN A 145 -1.59 -6.02 15.15
CA ASN A 145 -2.07 -6.49 16.43
C ASN A 145 -0.94 -6.20 17.43
N ASP A 146 -1.16 -5.25 18.30
CA ASP A 146 -0.32 -5.14 19.50
C ASP A 146 -0.61 -6.41 20.31
N ALA A 147 0.31 -7.38 20.23
CA ALA A 147 0.29 -8.52 21.14
C ALA A 147 0.60 -7.96 22.55
N GLU A 148 -0.42 -8.00 23.43
CA GLU A 148 -0.24 -7.82 24.87
C GLU A 148 0.62 -8.96 25.47
#